data_953e1f73ebaf53be53b3375f1b81e7fd
#
_entry.id   953e1f73ebaf53be53b3375f1b81e7fd
#
_cell.length_a   1.000
_cell.length_b   1.000
_cell.length_c   1.000
_cell.angle_alpha   90.00
_cell.angle_beta   90.00
_cell.angle_gamma   90.00
#
_symmetry.space_group_name_H-M   'P 1'
#
loop_
_entity.id
_entity.type
_entity.pdbx_description
1 polymer ?
#
loop_
_entity_poly.entity_id
_entity_poly.type
_entity_poly.pdbx_seq_one_letter_code
_entity_poly.pdbx_strand_id
1 'polypeptide(L)'
;MKEFCVMSTQITTAFVNQFSANVQMLSQQMGSLLRDTVDVETITGEKAFFEQIGSAAAVERTSRHADTPIMDTPHARRMVTMRDFEYSDLIDDQDRIRTLIDPTSSYSKAAAAAIGRKMDDVIIAAMGGDAFTGSSGGTTVALPSTQKIAHGSAGLTIAKLLESKKSSIVKALIQA
;
A
#
# COMPACT_ATOMS: atom_id res chain seq x y z
N MET A 1 18.11 28.88 -62.77
CA MET A 1 17.68 27.63 -62.16
C MET A 1 17.78 27.85 -60.64
N LYS A 2 16.66 28.07 -59.95
CA LYS A 2 16.64 28.26 -58.51
C LYS A 2 16.49 26.88 -57.90
N GLU A 3 17.54 26.41 -57.23
CA GLU A 3 17.44 25.20 -56.43
C GLU A 3 16.51 25.47 -55.25
N PHE A 4 15.41 24.76 -55.24
CA PHE A 4 14.54 24.68 -54.08
C PHE A 4 15.24 23.77 -53.04
N CYS A 5 15.80 24.37 -52.06
CA CYS A 5 16.30 23.65 -50.89
C CYS A 5 15.09 23.03 -50.16
N VAL A 6 14.88 21.75 -50.36
CA VAL A 6 13.86 21.01 -49.59
C VAL A 6 14.34 20.97 -48.14
N MET A 7 13.81 21.87 -47.34
CA MET A 7 14.02 21.82 -45.88
C MET A 7 13.44 20.51 -45.35
N SER A 8 14.27 19.73 -44.69
CA SER A 8 13.87 18.49 -44.05
C SER A 8 12.69 18.72 -43.13
N THR A 9 11.58 18.03 -43.36
CA THR A 9 10.38 18.06 -42.49
C THR A 9 10.69 17.60 -41.05
N GLN A 10 11.77 16.90 -40.84
CA GLN A 10 12.27 16.45 -39.53
C GLN A 10 12.71 17.63 -38.63
N ILE A 11 13.24 18.70 -39.21
CA ILE A 11 13.66 19.89 -38.49
C ILE A 11 12.44 20.65 -37.94
N THR A 12 11.35 20.69 -38.66
CA THR A 12 10.10 21.34 -38.24
C THR A 12 9.49 20.61 -37.02
N THR A 13 9.56 19.31 -37.01
CA THR A 13 9.09 18.49 -35.87
C THR A 13 9.95 18.69 -34.62
N ALA A 14 11.26 18.87 -34.80
CA ALA A 14 12.17 19.19 -33.69
C ALA A 14 11.90 20.57 -33.09
N PHE A 15 11.57 21.57 -33.92
CA PHE A 15 11.21 22.91 -33.45
C PHE A 15 9.86 22.93 -32.69
N VAL A 16 8.87 22.16 -33.14
CA VAL A 16 7.57 22.05 -32.46
C VAL A 16 7.73 21.36 -31.09
N ASN A 17 8.64 20.39 -30.99
CA ASN A 17 8.92 19.72 -29.72
C ASN A 17 9.75 20.57 -28.75
N GLN A 18 10.49 21.57 -29.24
CA GLN A 18 11.29 22.45 -28.40
C GLN A 18 10.45 23.43 -27.56
N PHE A 19 9.23 23.76 -27.97
CA PHE A 19 8.28 24.55 -27.19
C PHE A 19 7.67 23.79 -26.02
N SER A 20 7.76 22.48 -25.98
CA SER A 20 7.33 21.61 -24.88
C SER A 20 8.51 21.26 -23.98
N ALA A 21 9.31 22.23 -23.57
CA ALA A 21 10.49 22.04 -22.69
C ALA A 21 10.12 21.56 -21.28
N ASN A 22 8.85 21.60 -20.92
CA ASN A 22 8.34 20.97 -19.73
C ASN A 22 7.64 19.66 -20.12
N VAL A 23 8.29 18.53 -19.90
CA VAL A 23 7.59 17.27 -19.81
C VAL A 23 6.58 17.43 -18.68
N GLN A 24 5.33 17.73 -19.02
CA GLN A 24 4.26 17.71 -18.04
C GLN A 24 4.10 16.26 -17.60
N MET A 25 4.72 15.93 -16.48
CA MET A 25 4.35 14.70 -15.79
C MET A 25 2.84 14.77 -15.57
N LEU A 26 2.11 13.83 -16.17
CA LEU A 26 0.71 13.61 -15.82
C LEU A 26 0.63 13.57 -14.29
N SER A 27 -0.38 14.25 -13.74
CA SER A 27 -0.59 14.29 -12.31
C SER A 27 -0.57 12.86 -11.75
N GLN A 28 0.50 12.52 -11.05
CA GLN A 28 0.69 11.22 -10.44
C GLN A 28 0.72 11.37 -8.93
N GLN A 29 0.24 10.37 -8.24
CA GLN A 29 0.40 10.30 -6.79
C GLN A 29 1.89 10.27 -6.45
N MET A 30 2.34 11.25 -5.69
CA MET A 30 3.70 11.36 -5.19
C MET A 30 3.81 10.67 -3.83
N GLY A 31 4.60 9.60 -3.76
CA GLY A 31 4.77 8.83 -2.53
C GLY A 31 3.59 7.91 -2.21
N SER A 32 3.60 7.32 -1.03
CA SER A 32 2.52 6.48 -0.49
C SER A 32 1.57 7.33 0.34
N LEU A 33 0.26 7.19 0.15
CA LEU A 33 -0.78 7.86 0.93
C LEU A 33 -1.14 7.08 2.20
N LEU A 34 -0.93 5.77 2.19
CA LEU A 34 -1.33 4.89 3.28
C LEU A 34 -0.22 4.59 4.28
N ARG A 35 1.02 4.94 3.96
CA ARG A 35 2.17 4.67 4.82
C ARG A 35 2.02 5.26 6.23
N ASP A 36 1.46 6.46 6.33
CA ASP A 36 1.28 7.14 7.62
C ASP A 36 0.10 6.60 8.43
N THR A 37 -0.70 5.70 7.86
CA THR A 37 -1.83 5.05 8.53
C THR A 37 -1.46 3.70 9.15
N VAL A 38 -0.25 3.22 8.93
CA VAL A 38 0.27 1.95 9.43
C VAL A 38 1.54 2.16 10.22
N ASP A 39 1.78 1.29 11.19
CA ASP A 39 3.04 1.30 11.93
C ASP A 39 4.18 0.82 11.04
N VAL A 40 5.28 1.57 11.06
CA VAL A 40 6.48 1.30 10.27
C VAL A 40 7.60 0.86 11.18
N GLU A 41 8.02 -0.39 11.04
CA GLU A 41 9.14 -0.94 11.81
C GLU A 41 10.27 -1.38 10.89
N THR A 42 11.50 -1.26 11.38
CA THR A 42 12.69 -1.74 10.68
C THR A 42 12.94 -3.18 11.10
N ILE A 43 12.96 -4.09 10.15
CA ILE A 43 13.23 -5.51 10.40
C ILE A 43 14.53 -5.92 9.72
N THR A 44 15.20 -6.93 10.31
CA THR A 44 16.39 -7.56 9.77
C THR A 44 16.06 -9.01 9.46
N GLY A 45 16.31 -9.44 8.23
CA GLY A 45 16.01 -10.80 7.77
C GLY A 45 14.76 -10.88 6.89
N GLU A 46 14.45 -12.06 6.41
CA GLU A 46 13.37 -12.34 5.45
C GLU A 46 11.97 -12.27 6.08
N LYS A 47 11.87 -12.60 7.39
CA LYS A 47 10.60 -12.72 8.12
C LYS A 47 10.70 -12.03 9.46
N ALA A 48 9.63 -11.36 9.85
CA ALA A 48 9.47 -10.80 11.18
C ALA A 48 8.22 -11.35 11.86
N PHE A 49 8.28 -11.46 13.18
CA PHE A 49 7.16 -11.90 14.00
C PHE A 49 6.79 -10.79 14.97
N PHE A 50 5.51 -10.44 14.96
CA PHE A 50 4.93 -9.43 15.84
C PHE A 50 4.02 -10.13 16.84
N GLU A 51 4.28 -9.92 18.13
CA GLU A 51 3.48 -10.50 19.19
C GLU A 51 2.30 -9.61 19.53
N GLN A 52 1.16 -10.23 19.75
CA GLN A 52 -0.09 -9.57 20.11
C GLN A 52 -0.63 -10.19 21.38
N ILE A 53 -1.13 -9.36 22.26
CA ILE A 53 -1.82 -9.78 23.47
C ILE A 53 -3.31 -9.55 23.26
N GLY A 54 -4.11 -10.60 23.48
CA GLY A 54 -5.55 -10.50 23.40
C GLY A 54 -6.17 -9.81 24.61
N SER A 55 -7.44 -9.50 24.54
CA SER A 55 -8.17 -8.91 25.64
C SER A 55 -8.33 -9.89 26.79
N ALA A 56 -8.07 -9.41 28.00
CA ALA A 56 -8.36 -10.12 29.24
C ALA A 56 -9.50 -9.41 29.97
N ALA A 57 -10.42 -10.17 30.54
CA ALA A 57 -11.55 -9.62 31.31
C ALA A 57 -11.21 -9.62 32.80
N ALA A 58 -11.45 -8.51 33.51
CA ALA A 58 -11.34 -8.47 34.95
C ALA A 58 -12.52 -9.21 35.59
N VAL A 59 -12.22 -9.96 36.67
CA VAL A 59 -13.25 -10.66 37.45
C VAL A 59 -13.48 -9.93 38.79
N GLU A 60 -14.74 -9.68 39.08
CA GLU A 60 -15.12 -9.06 40.36
C GLU A 60 -14.89 -10.02 41.54
N ARG A 61 -14.26 -9.52 42.58
CA ARG A 61 -14.07 -10.26 43.80
C ARG A 61 -15.29 -10.10 44.71
N THR A 62 -16.06 -11.16 44.88
CA THR A 62 -17.32 -11.14 45.65
C THR A 62 -17.15 -11.51 47.13
N SER A 63 -16.00 -12.04 47.54
CA SER A 63 -15.72 -12.47 48.93
C SER A 63 -14.38 -11.95 49.44
N ARG A 64 -14.33 -11.64 50.75
CA ARG A 64 -13.09 -11.14 51.38
C ARG A 64 -11.95 -12.15 51.40
N HIS A 65 -12.24 -13.45 51.41
CA HIS A 65 -11.28 -14.55 51.50
C HIS A 65 -11.28 -15.43 50.25
N ALA A 66 -11.83 -14.94 49.12
CA ALA A 66 -11.78 -15.67 47.87
C ALA A 66 -10.35 -15.62 47.30
N ASP A 67 -9.90 -16.74 46.77
CA ASP A 67 -8.66 -16.82 46.02
C ASP A 67 -8.73 -15.89 44.81
N THR A 68 -7.60 -15.32 44.44
CA THR A 68 -7.51 -14.49 43.22
C THR A 68 -7.54 -15.43 42.01
N PRO A 69 -8.54 -15.30 41.11
CA PRO A 69 -8.57 -16.13 39.91
C PRO A 69 -7.37 -15.81 39.02
N ILE A 70 -6.67 -16.85 38.62
CA ILE A 70 -5.58 -16.73 37.64
C ILE A 70 -6.22 -16.56 36.29
N MET A 71 -5.82 -15.50 35.60
CA MET A 71 -6.28 -15.23 34.22
C MET A 71 -5.19 -15.63 33.24
N ASP A 72 -5.54 -16.46 32.31
CA ASP A 72 -4.66 -16.81 31.19
C ASP A 72 -4.90 -15.81 30.05
N THR A 73 -3.96 -14.89 29.88
CA THR A 73 -4.04 -13.87 28.85
C THR A 73 -3.63 -14.48 27.51
N PRO A 74 -4.52 -14.45 26.49
CA PRO A 74 -4.20 -15.07 25.21
C PRO A 74 -3.10 -14.30 24.48
N HIS A 75 -2.07 -15.02 24.06
CA HIS A 75 -0.98 -14.52 23.24
C HIS A 75 -1.16 -15.00 21.80
N ALA A 76 -0.96 -14.10 20.86
CA ALA A 76 -0.96 -14.40 19.44
C ALA A 76 0.30 -13.83 18.78
N ARG A 77 0.74 -14.48 17.71
CA ARG A 77 1.90 -14.05 16.93
C ARG A 77 1.51 -13.92 15.47
N ARG A 78 1.93 -12.84 14.84
CA ARG A 78 1.73 -12.57 13.42
C ARG A 78 3.06 -12.57 12.70
N MET A 79 3.13 -13.26 11.57
CA MET A 79 4.31 -13.29 10.71
C MET A 79 4.12 -12.34 9.53
N VAL A 80 5.15 -11.55 9.25
CA VAL A 80 5.24 -10.70 8.06
C VAL A 80 6.48 -11.13 7.28
N THR A 81 6.35 -11.27 5.97
CA THR A 81 7.44 -11.62 5.05
C THR A 81 7.79 -10.40 4.21
N MET A 82 9.08 -10.13 4.07
CA MET A 82 9.55 -9.06 3.19
C MET A 82 9.32 -9.40 1.73
N ARG A 83 9.08 -8.37 0.92
CA ARG A 83 8.96 -8.45 -0.54
C ARG A 83 9.79 -7.34 -1.16
N ASP A 84 10.56 -7.69 -2.17
CA ASP A 84 11.38 -6.76 -2.92
C ASP A 84 10.62 -6.28 -4.15
N PHE A 85 10.71 -4.98 -4.43
CA PHE A 85 10.13 -4.37 -5.62
C PHE A 85 11.19 -3.54 -6.31
N GLU A 86 11.34 -3.77 -7.59
CA GLU A 86 12.31 -3.08 -8.44
C GLU A 86 11.59 -2.31 -9.52
N TYR A 87 12.15 -1.18 -9.89
CA TYR A 87 11.80 -0.44 -11.08
C TYR A 87 13.05 -0.27 -11.93
N SER A 88 13.02 -0.78 -13.14
CA SER A 88 14.11 -0.60 -14.10
C SER A 88 13.54 -0.08 -15.41
N ASP A 89 14.20 0.91 -15.98
CA ASP A 89 13.93 1.43 -17.31
C ASP A 89 15.24 1.59 -18.06
N LEU A 90 15.26 1.18 -19.33
CA LEU A 90 16.45 1.23 -20.16
C LEU A 90 16.30 2.40 -21.14
N ILE A 91 17.22 3.35 -21.04
CA ILE A 91 17.31 4.48 -21.98
C ILE A 91 18.54 4.24 -22.86
N ASP A 92 18.31 4.13 -24.17
CA ASP A 92 19.41 4.00 -25.13
C ASP A 92 20.17 5.33 -25.22
N ASP A 93 21.51 5.24 -25.29
CA ASP A 93 22.39 6.40 -25.44
C ASP A 93 22.08 7.19 -26.72
N GLN A 94 21.63 6.54 -27.77
CA GLN A 94 21.22 7.19 -29.02
C GLN A 94 19.97 8.05 -28.84
N ASP A 95 19.04 7.60 -28.04
CA ASP A 95 17.81 8.36 -27.73
C ASP A 95 18.11 9.51 -26.77
N ARG A 96 19.04 9.33 -25.85
CA ARG A 96 19.52 10.39 -24.94
C ARG A 96 20.19 11.54 -25.69
N ILE A 97 20.96 11.25 -26.75
CA ILE A 97 21.60 12.28 -27.59
C ILE A 97 20.57 13.03 -28.45
N ARG A 98 19.50 12.34 -28.85
CA ARG A 98 18.43 12.91 -29.69
C ARG A 98 17.41 13.73 -28.90
N THR A 99 17.27 13.45 -27.61
CA THR A 99 16.40 14.24 -26.73
C THR A 99 17.15 15.49 -26.27
N LEU A 100 16.59 16.66 -26.55
CA LEU A 100 17.12 17.98 -26.13
C LEU A 100 17.07 18.19 -24.62
N ILE A 101 16.37 17.33 -23.88
CA ILE A 101 16.16 17.42 -22.44
C ILE A 101 16.70 16.11 -21.83
N ASP A 102 17.47 16.21 -20.75
CA ASP A 102 17.88 15.05 -19.99
C ASP A 102 16.66 14.41 -19.30
N PRO A 103 16.19 13.24 -19.76
CA PRO A 103 15.00 12.61 -19.21
C PRO A 103 15.21 12.02 -17.82
N THR A 104 16.45 11.88 -17.37
CA THR A 104 16.83 11.16 -16.15
C THR A 104 16.07 11.63 -14.92
N SER A 105 15.85 12.93 -14.75
CA SER A 105 15.13 13.47 -13.59
C SER A 105 13.64 13.17 -13.64
N SER A 106 13.02 13.17 -14.81
CA SER A 106 11.60 12.84 -15.00
C SER A 106 11.34 11.36 -14.77
N TYR A 107 12.21 10.49 -15.27
CA TYR A 107 12.14 9.04 -15.05
C TYR A 107 12.35 8.68 -13.57
N SER A 108 13.30 9.32 -12.89
CA SER A 108 13.51 9.12 -11.45
C SER A 108 12.28 9.49 -10.62
N LYS A 109 11.60 10.59 -10.96
CA LYS A 109 10.34 10.97 -10.32
C LYS A 109 9.21 9.99 -10.60
N ALA A 110 9.10 9.51 -11.84
CA ALA A 110 8.11 8.50 -12.21
C ALA A 110 8.35 7.17 -11.47
N ALA A 111 9.61 6.76 -11.34
CA ALA A 111 10.01 5.58 -10.56
C ALA A 111 9.61 5.72 -9.08
N ALA A 112 9.93 6.85 -8.46
CA ALA A 112 9.57 7.11 -7.07
C ALA A 112 8.04 7.10 -6.86
N ALA A 113 7.27 7.66 -7.79
CA ALA A 113 5.82 7.63 -7.76
C ALA A 113 5.27 6.20 -7.95
N ALA A 114 5.87 5.40 -8.82
CA ALA A 114 5.50 4.01 -9.02
C ALA A 114 5.73 3.15 -7.77
N ILE A 115 6.86 3.32 -7.10
CA ILE A 115 7.17 2.63 -5.84
C ILE A 115 6.18 3.05 -4.74
N GLY A 116 5.85 4.35 -4.64
CA GLY A 116 4.86 4.84 -3.69
C GLY A 116 3.48 4.20 -3.87
N ARG A 117 2.98 4.13 -5.11
CA ARG A 117 1.72 3.42 -5.43
C ARG A 117 1.79 1.93 -5.10
N LYS A 118 2.96 1.32 -5.35
CA LYS A 118 3.14 -0.11 -5.04
C LYS A 118 3.11 -0.40 -3.55
N MET A 119 3.61 0.51 -2.71
CA MET A 119 3.45 0.42 -1.26
C MET A 119 1.96 0.44 -0.87
N ASP A 120 1.18 1.34 -1.44
CA ASP A 120 -0.26 1.42 -1.17
C ASP A 120 -1.00 0.15 -1.61
N ASP A 121 -0.66 -0.40 -2.78
CA ASP A 121 -1.22 -1.68 -3.26
C ASP A 121 -0.96 -2.82 -2.28
N VAL A 122 0.25 -2.90 -1.72
CA VAL A 122 0.62 -3.93 -0.74
C VAL A 122 -0.16 -3.76 0.56
N ILE A 123 -0.31 -2.52 1.05
CA ILE A 123 -1.09 -2.23 2.26
C ILE A 123 -2.55 -2.61 2.05
N ILE A 124 -3.16 -2.21 0.93
CA ILE A 124 -4.55 -2.55 0.60
C ILE A 124 -4.74 -4.07 0.49
N ALA A 125 -3.82 -4.75 -0.19
CA ALA A 125 -3.86 -6.19 -0.32
C ALA A 125 -3.74 -6.90 1.04
N ALA A 126 -2.89 -6.39 1.93
CA ALA A 126 -2.72 -6.93 3.27
C ALA A 126 -3.96 -6.74 4.16
N MET A 127 -4.69 -5.62 4.01
CA MET A 127 -5.93 -5.37 4.77
C MET A 127 -7.03 -6.39 4.49
N GLY A 128 -7.11 -6.90 3.26
CA GLY A 128 -8.11 -7.91 2.87
C GLY A 128 -7.57 -9.33 2.82
N GLY A 129 -6.27 -9.51 2.96
CA GLY A 129 -5.56 -10.77 2.84
C GLY A 129 -5.62 -11.64 4.09
N ASP A 130 -5.02 -12.81 3.96
CA ASP A 130 -4.88 -13.75 5.05
C ASP A 130 -3.71 -13.38 5.97
N ALA A 131 -3.89 -13.55 7.25
CA ALA A 131 -2.84 -13.36 8.25
C ALA A 131 -2.16 -14.69 8.60
N PHE A 132 -0.84 -14.69 8.66
CA PHE A 132 -0.05 -15.85 9.06
C PHE A 132 0.19 -15.81 10.55
N THR A 133 -0.21 -16.86 11.27
CA THR A 133 -0.14 -16.96 12.72
C THR A 133 0.54 -18.25 13.18
N GLY A 134 0.70 -18.42 14.49
CA GLY A 134 1.36 -19.57 15.10
C GLY A 134 2.86 -19.34 15.32
N SER A 135 3.50 -20.25 16.02
CA SER A 135 4.91 -20.13 16.42
C SER A 135 5.87 -19.96 15.25
N SER A 136 5.56 -20.55 14.11
CA SER A 136 6.35 -20.51 12.87
C SER A 136 5.67 -19.79 11.71
N GLY A 137 4.48 -19.20 11.92
CA GLY A 137 3.71 -18.56 10.88
C GLY A 137 3.01 -19.53 9.90
N GLY A 138 2.89 -20.81 10.25
CA GLY A 138 2.31 -21.84 9.39
C GLY A 138 0.78 -21.88 9.40
N THR A 139 0.12 -21.19 10.30
CA THR A 139 -1.35 -21.17 10.39
C THR A 139 -1.88 -19.92 9.69
N THR A 140 -2.74 -20.14 8.70
CA THR A 140 -3.38 -19.06 7.94
C THR A 140 -4.73 -18.72 8.56
N VAL A 141 -4.95 -17.45 8.85
CA VAL A 141 -6.22 -16.92 9.39
C VAL A 141 -6.76 -15.87 8.44
N ALA A 142 -7.88 -16.18 7.80
CA ALA A 142 -8.57 -15.25 6.92
C ALA A 142 -9.31 -14.17 7.72
N LEU A 143 -9.49 -12.99 7.11
CA LEU A 143 -10.32 -11.95 7.68
C LEU A 143 -11.77 -12.49 7.86
N PRO A 144 -12.35 -12.41 9.06
CA PRO A 144 -13.69 -12.92 9.33
C PRO A 144 -14.76 -12.34 8.40
N SER A 145 -15.70 -13.17 7.95
CA SER A 145 -16.78 -12.74 7.05
C SER A 145 -17.63 -11.61 7.64
N THR A 146 -17.77 -11.56 8.95
CA THR A 146 -18.48 -10.48 9.68
C THR A 146 -17.79 -9.12 9.58
N GLN A 147 -16.54 -9.08 9.12
CA GLN A 147 -15.77 -7.86 8.90
C GLN A 147 -15.68 -7.48 7.42
N LYS A 148 -16.30 -8.28 6.55
CA LYS A 148 -16.33 -8.06 5.11
C LYS A 148 -17.74 -7.67 4.69
N ILE A 149 -17.85 -6.60 3.93
CA ILE A 149 -19.08 -6.22 3.24
C ILE A 149 -18.96 -6.70 1.80
N ALA A 150 -19.83 -7.63 1.41
CA ALA A 150 -19.76 -8.21 0.07
C ALA A 150 -19.96 -7.15 -1.02
N HIS A 151 -19.21 -7.28 -2.11
CA HIS A 151 -19.34 -6.39 -3.28
C HIS A 151 -20.74 -6.48 -3.91
N GLY A 152 -21.36 -7.68 -3.94
CA GLY A 152 -22.73 -7.89 -4.39
C GLY A 152 -23.03 -7.33 -5.79
N SER A 153 -22.05 -7.34 -6.69
CA SER A 153 -22.13 -6.79 -8.05
C SER A 153 -22.57 -5.31 -8.12
N ALA A 154 -22.51 -4.60 -7.01
CA ALA A 154 -22.83 -3.16 -6.92
C ALA A 154 -21.62 -2.40 -6.35
N GLY A 155 -21.33 -1.22 -6.87
CA GLY A 155 -20.29 -0.35 -6.35
C GLY A 155 -20.51 0.08 -4.89
N LEU A 156 -19.81 1.08 -4.43
CA LEU A 156 -20.00 1.65 -3.10
C LEU A 156 -21.35 2.36 -3.04
N THR A 157 -22.29 1.82 -2.25
CA THR A 157 -23.62 2.40 -2.04
C THR A 157 -23.74 2.96 -0.62
N ILE A 158 -24.69 3.86 -0.42
CA ILE A 158 -25.00 4.42 0.92
C ILE A 158 -25.39 3.32 1.90
N ALA A 159 -26.11 2.29 1.45
CA ALA A 159 -26.46 1.14 2.28
C ALA A 159 -25.24 0.41 2.83
N LYS A 160 -24.21 0.18 1.99
CA LYS A 160 -22.93 -0.43 2.42
C LYS A 160 -22.16 0.44 3.41
N LEU A 161 -22.18 1.75 3.24
CA LEU A 161 -21.58 2.68 4.20
C LEU A 161 -22.29 2.64 5.56
N LEU A 162 -23.61 2.58 5.56
CA LEU A 162 -24.40 2.43 6.79
C LEU A 162 -24.15 1.08 7.47
N GLU A 163 -24.04 0.01 6.70
CA GLU A 163 -23.68 -1.32 7.21
C GLU A 163 -22.30 -1.34 7.84
N SER A 164 -21.31 -0.72 7.21
CA SER A 164 -19.96 -0.54 7.74
C SER A 164 -19.97 0.21 9.07
N LYS A 165 -20.70 1.33 9.13
CA LYS A 165 -20.84 2.12 10.36
C LYS A 165 -21.51 1.31 11.47
N LYS A 166 -22.58 0.57 11.15
CA LYS A 166 -23.27 -0.31 12.11
C LYS A 166 -22.35 -1.38 12.65
N SER A 167 -21.57 -2.03 11.79
CA SER A 167 -20.60 -3.05 12.20
C SER A 167 -19.51 -2.48 13.13
N SER A 168 -19.01 -1.28 12.87
CA SER A 168 -18.05 -0.60 13.75
C SER A 168 -18.62 -0.27 15.12
N ILE A 169 -19.86 0.24 15.17
CA ILE A 169 -20.54 0.59 16.43
C ILE A 169 -20.80 -0.66 17.26
N VAL A 170 -21.28 -1.73 16.66
CA VAL A 170 -21.54 -3.00 17.37
C VAL A 170 -20.27 -3.56 17.98
N LYS A 171 -19.14 -3.49 17.27
CA LYS A 171 -17.84 -3.90 17.83
C LYS A 171 -17.40 -3.04 19.00
N ALA A 172 -17.53 -1.73 18.90
CA ALA A 172 -17.19 -0.81 19.99
C ALA A 172 -18.03 -1.07 21.24
N LEU A 173 -19.32 -1.43 21.08
CA LEU A 173 -20.22 -1.77 22.20
C LEU A 173 -19.93 -3.14 22.84
N ILE A 174 -19.38 -4.09 22.10
CA ILE A 174 -19.02 -5.42 22.63
C ILE A 174 -17.68 -5.38 23.38
N GLN A 175 -16.81 -4.40 23.06
CA GLN A 175 -15.51 -4.23 23.68
C GLN A 175 -15.51 -3.26 24.87
N ALA A 176 -16.61 -2.57 25.13
CA ALA A 176 -16.82 -1.70 26.30
C ALA A 176 -17.52 -2.46 27.43
#